data_bcb7a5a4514e2af361fa3a4f1b1285b9
#
_entry.id   bcb7a5a4514e2af361fa3a4f1b1285b9
#
_cell.length_a   1.000
_cell.length_b   1.000
_cell.length_c   1.000
_cell.angle_alpha   90.00
_cell.angle_beta   90.00
_cell.angle_gamma   90.00
#
_symmetry.space_group_name_H-M   'P 1'
#
loop_
_entity.id
_entity.type
_entity.pdbx_description
1 polymer ?
#
loop_
_entity_poly.entity_id
_entity_poly.type
_entity_poly.pdbx_seq_one_letter_code
_entity_poly.pdbx_strand_id
1 'polypeptide(L)'
;FKNGSSLQFDWHGGLGYDYYATFFYYLASPFNLLMFLFGASHMDLGALVIFLVQIGGCGVTALYFFRHTRYNRLTTGKNMMSLLFAMGYVMCDYILAYQYNFIWLINLMLAPLVLLGIEYMVDRRDYRLYFVSLLLTLITNFYFAWYVCIFAVIYFIDQNYDGAKDFFKKLLKFVCASVVAALCAAVVLVPCYLSILNRDVDTSWYTLNSFGYGYFGNIG
;
A
#
# COMPACT_ATOMS: atom_id res chain seq x y z
N PHE A 1 24.19 0.49 15.18
CA PHE A 1 24.36 1.31 16.39
C PHE A 1 25.73 1.11 17.06
N LYS A 2 26.37 -0.03 16.91
CA LYS A 2 27.71 -0.27 17.51
C LYS A 2 28.85 0.57 16.88
N ASN A 3 28.64 1.14 15.69
CA ASN A 3 29.71 1.82 14.92
C ASN A 3 29.43 3.31 14.66
N GLY A 4 28.63 3.98 15.49
CA GLY A 4 28.36 5.41 15.35
C GLY A 4 27.40 5.81 14.22
N SER A 5 26.68 4.84 13.61
CA SER A 5 25.63 5.12 12.62
C SER A 5 24.46 5.84 13.28
N SER A 6 23.99 6.92 12.68
CA SER A 6 22.77 7.61 13.12
C SER A 6 21.53 6.88 12.58
N LEU A 7 20.37 7.07 13.24
CA LEU A 7 19.09 6.57 12.73
C LEU A 7 18.68 7.25 11.41
N GLN A 8 19.25 8.40 11.10
CA GLN A 8 18.92 9.16 9.91
C GLN A 8 19.80 8.84 8.72
N PHE A 9 21.10 8.61 8.95
CA PHE A 9 22.05 8.49 7.86
C PHE A 9 23.05 7.36 8.10
N ASP A 10 23.25 6.51 7.09
CA ASP A 10 24.21 5.41 7.11
C ASP A 10 25.30 5.61 6.05
N TRP A 11 26.55 5.61 6.49
CA TRP A 11 27.74 5.73 5.66
C TRP A 11 28.21 4.41 5.05
N HIS A 12 27.67 3.26 5.48
CA HIS A 12 28.15 1.94 5.07
C HIS A 12 27.61 1.49 3.72
N GLY A 13 26.66 2.24 3.13
CA GLY A 13 26.08 1.96 1.83
C GLY A 13 26.50 3.00 0.78
N GLY A 14 27.41 2.66 -0.14
CA GLY A 14 27.85 3.55 -1.22
C GLY A 14 28.47 4.84 -0.71
N LEU A 15 27.93 5.99 -1.10
CA LEU A 15 28.34 7.34 -0.64
C LEU A 15 27.55 7.82 0.59
N GLY A 16 26.80 6.92 1.22
CA GLY A 16 25.87 7.22 2.29
C GLY A 16 24.43 7.40 1.79
N TYR A 17 23.46 7.04 2.62
CA TYR A 17 22.02 7.16 2.29
C TYR A 17 21.18 7.46 3.52
N ASP A 18 19.97 7.99 3.30
CA ASP A 18 18.98 8.18 4.33
C ASP A 18 18.39 6.83 4.76
N TYR A 19 18.85 6.36 5.92
CA TYR A 19 18.46 5.07 6.47
C TYR A 19 16.97 5.04 6.85
N TYR A 20 16.45 6.14 7.41
CA TYR A 20 15.07 6.20 7.89
C TYR A 20 14.05 6.03 6.76
N ALA A 21 14.20 6.81 5.69
CA ALA A 21 13.31 6.70 4.53
C ALA A 21 13.44 5.34 3.84
N THR A 22 14.65 4.81 3.74
CA THR A 22 14.91 3.48 3.18
C THR A 22 14.28 2.37 4.03
N PHE A 23 14.37 2.48 5.36
CA PHE A 23 13.74 1.54 6.28
C PHE A 23 12.22 1.49 6.08
N PHE A 24 11.54 2.65 6.06
CA PHE A 24 10.10 2.71 5.87
C PHE A 24 9.64 2.38 4.45
N TYR A 25 10.53 2.45 3.49
CA TYR A 25 10.23 1.99 2.13
C TYR A 25 10.32 0.47 1.99
N TYR A 26 11.35 -0.16 2.58
CA TYR A 26 11.65 -1.58 2.36
C TYR A 26 11.29 -2.49 3.52
N LEU A 27 11.43 -2.04 4.77
CA LEU A 27 11.45 -2.90 5.95
C LEU A 27 10.29 -2.69 6.93
N ALA A 28 9.46 -1.65 6.75
CA ALA A 28 8.39 -1.33 7.69
C ALA A 28 7.21 -2.31 7.69
N SER A 29 7.20 -3.28 6.75
CA SER A 29 6.19 -4.33 6.75
C SER A 29 6.32 -5.22 8.00
N PRO A 30 5.23 -5.46 8.76
CA PRO A 30 5.26 -6.35 9.92
C PRO A 30 5.62 -7.79 9.55
N PHE A 31 5.40 -8.19 8.30
CA PHE A 31 5.79 -9.52 7.81
C PHE A 31 7.31 -9.71 7.76
N ASN A 32 8.10 -8.64 7.71
CA ASN A 32 9.55 -8.73 7.76
C ASN A 32 10.06 -9.26 9.11
N LEU A 33 9.24 -9.18 10.17
CA LEU A 33 9.54 -9.81 11.45
C LEU A 33 9.64 -11.34 11.33
N LEU A 34 8.97 -11.94 10.36
CA LEU A 34 9.09 -13.38 10.11
C LEU A 34 10.50 -13.79 9.69
N MET A 35 11.30 -12.85 9.13
CA MET A 35 12.70 -13.13 8.79
C MET A 35 13.55 -13.51 10.00
N PHE A 36 13.21 -13.04 11.20
CA PHE A 36 13.93 -13.42 12.43
C PHE A 36 13.78 -14.90 12.80
N LEU A 37 12.77 -15.58 12.24
CA LEU A 37 12.60 -17.03 12.44
C LEU A 37 13.57 -17.86 11.58
N PHE A 38 14.16 -17.23 10.56
CA PHE A 38 15.10 -17.86 9.64
C PHE A 38 16.49 -17.30 9.92
N GLY A 39 17.46 -18.16 10.13
CA GLY A 39 18.86 -17.73 10.29
C GLY A 39 19.42 -17.13 9.00
N ALA A 40 20.56 -16.44 9.10
CA ALA A 40 21.21 -15.80 7.95
C ALA A 40 21.47 -16.73 6.75
N SER A 41 21.58 -18.04 6.99
CA SER A 41 21.76 -19.06 5.94
C SER A 41 20.48 -19.44 5.19
N HIS A 42 19.28 -19.01 5.65
CA HIS A 42 17.99 -19.39 5.08
C HIS A 42 17.11 -18.15 4.77
N MET A 43 17.73 -17.04 4.41
CA MET A 43 17.01 -15.79 4.12
C MET A 43 16.12 -15.89 2.87
N ASP A 44 16.53 -16.66 1.89
CA ASP A 44 15.76 -16.99 0.69
C ASP A 44 14.46 -17.73 1.02
N LEU A 45 14.52 -18.71 1.92
CA LEU A 45 13.33 -19.40 2.42
C LEU A 45 12.42 -18.46 3.21
N GLY A 46 13.00 -17.57 4.02
CA GLY A 46 12.24 -16.54 4.75
C GLY A 46 11.50 -15.60 3.80
N ALA A 47 12.15 -15.13 2.74
CA ALA A 47 11.53 -14.29 1.71
C ALA A 47 10.39 -15.02 0.98
N LEU A 48 10.57 -16.30 0.64
CA LEU A 48 9.54 -17.13 0.03
C LEU A 48 8.31 -17.28 0.96
N VAL A 49 8.53 -17.51 2.25
CA VAL A 49 7.44 -17.64 3.23
C VAL A 49 6.67 -16.32 3.35
N ILE A 50 7.37 -15.18 3.45
CA ILE A 50 6.73 -13.85 3.49
C ILE A 50 5.88 -13.63 2.24
N PHE A 51 6.42 -13.93 1.08
CA PHE A 51 5.70 -13.81 -0.19
C PHE A 51 4.41 -14.66 -0.22
N LEU A 52 4.50 -15.94 0.18
CA LEU A 52 3.33 -16.83 0.21
C LEU A 52 2.27 -16.36 1.22
N VAL A 53 2.68 -15.88 2.38
CA VAL A 53 1.77 -15.33 3.39
C VAL A 53 1.08 -14.06 2.88
N GLN A 54 1.79 -13.19 2.19
CA GLN A 54 1.20 -11.96 1.63
C GLN A 54 0.23 -12.26 0.48
N ILE A 55 0.55 -13.17 -0.43
CA ILE A 55 -0.37 -13.59 -1.50
C ILE A 55 -1.61 -14.25 -0.92
N GLY A 56 -1.43 -15.18 0.01
CA GLY A 56 -2.55 -15.79 0.73
C GLY A 56 -3.41 -14.75 1.44
N GLY A 57 -2.76 -13.77 2.09
CA GLY A 57 -3.40 -12.62 2.70
C GLY A 57 -4.22 -11.78 1.73
N CYS A 58 -3.69 -11.50 0.53
CA CYS A 58 -4.44 -10.81 -0.53
C CYS A 58 -5.73 -11.58 -0.89
N GLY A 59 -5.65 -12.89 -1.03
CA GLY A 59 -6.82 -13.73 -1.33
C GLY A 59 -7.86 -13.69 -0.20
N VAL A 60 -7.42 -13.81 1.04
CA VAL A 60 -8.30 -13.78 2.22
C VAL A 60 -9.00 -12.42 2.38
N THR A 61 -8.26 -11.32 2.26
CA THR A 61 -8.83 -9.97 2.40
C THR A 61 -9.76 -9.62 1.25
N ALA A 62 -9.42 -10.00 0.01
CA ALA A 62 -10.29 -9.84 -1.14
C ALA A 62 -11.57 -10.68 -0.98
N LEU A 63 -11.46 -11.95 -0.56
CA LEU A 63 -12.63 -12.79 -0.28
C LEU A 63 -13.50 -12.19 0.83
N TYR A 64 -12.88 -11.67 1.88
CA TYR A 64 -13.59 -11.00 2.96
C TYR A 64 -14.33 -9.77 2.45
N PHE A 65 -13.68 -8.92 1.64
CA PHE A 65 -14.31 -7.78 0.99
C PHE A 65 -15.51 -8.21 0.13
N PHE A 66 -15.32 -9.12 -0.82
CA PHE A 66 -16.39 -9.55 -1.73
C PHE A 66 -17.57 -10.21 -1.03
N ARG A 67 -17.36 -10.83 0.13
CA ARG A 67 -18.45 -11.39 0.94
C ARG A 67 -19.23 -10.36 1.75
N HIS A 68 -18.60 -9.26 2.15
CA HIS A 68 -19.18 -8.28 3.08
C HIS A 68 -19.53 -6.94 2.45
N THR A 69 -19.14 -6.70 1.19
CA THR A 69 -19.50 -5.49 0.44
C THR A 69 -21.02 -5.34 0.29
N ARG A 70 -21.48 -4.11 0.11
CA ARG A 70 -22.90 -3.76 -0.11
C ARG A 70 -23.54 -4.60 -1.22
N TYR A 71 -22.83 -4.81 -2.32
CA TYR A 71 -23.33 -5.57 -3.47
C TYR A 71 -23.67 -7.03 -3.15
N ASN A 72 -22.87 -7.70 -2.33
CA ASN A 72 -23.13 -9.07 -1.96
C ASN A 72 -24.26 -9.22 -0.96
N ARG A 73 -24.54 -8.21 -0.15
CA ARG A 73 -25.67 -8.18 0.78
C ARG A 73 -27.03 -8.18 0.08
N LEU A 74 -27.07 -7.67 -1.17
CA LEU A 74 -28.28 -7.58 -1.98
C LEU A 74 -28.55 -8.84 -2.81
N THR A 75 -27.62 -9.78 -2.88
CA THR A 75 -27.67 -10.97 -3.74
C THR A 75 -27.51 -12.25 -2.93
N THR A 76 -28.63 -12.96 -2.75
CA THR A 76 -28.68 -14.24 -2.04
C THR A 76 -27.89 -15.33 -2.78
N GLY A 77 -26.97 -16.01 -2.10
CA GLY A 77 -26.43 -17.31 -2.52
C GLY A 77 -25.11 -17.33 -3.30
N LYS A 78 -24.20 -16.33 -3.17
CA LYS A 78 -23.05 -16.22 -4.07
C LYS A 78 -21.67 -16.34 -3.45
N ASN A 79 -21.49 -17.26 -2.52
CA ASN A 79 -20.15 -17.57 -1.98
C ASN A 79 -19.16 -17.99 -3.08
N MET A 80 -19.62 -18.65 -4.13
CA MET A 80 -18.79 -19.09 -5.26
C MET A 80 -18.28 -17.90 -6.09
N MET A 81 -19.17 -16.93 -6.38
CA MET A 81 -18.77 -15.71 -7.11
C MET A 81 -17.73 -14.88 -6.33
N SER A 82 -17.93 -14.72 -5.01
CA SER A 82 -16.95 -14.04 -4.17
C SER A 82 -15.58 -14.74 -4.18
N LEU A 83 -15.57 -16.08 -4.24
CA LEU A 83 -14.35 -16.86 -4.36
C LEU A 83 -13.67 -16.63 -5.72
N LEU A 84 -14.42 -16.68 -6.80
CA LEU A 84 -13.90 -16.45 -8.15
C LEU A 84 -13.29 -15.04 -8.30
N PHE A 85 -13.96 -14.01 -7.79
CA PHE A 85 -13.41 -12.65 -7.79
C PHE A 85 -12.16 -12.51 -6.90
N ALA A 86 -12.12 -13.18 -5.75
CA ALA A 86 -10.94 -13.18 -4.89
C ALA A 86 -9.75 -13.91 -5.57
N MET A 87 -10.00 -15.01 -6.25
CA MET A 87 -8.98 -15.69 -7.07
C MET A 87 -8.51 -14.80 -8.23
N GLY A 88 -9.43 -14.13 -8.94
CA GLY A 88 -9.08 -13.15 -9.97
C GLY A 88 -8.24 -12.00 -9.45
N TYR A 89 -8.49 -11.53 -8.23
CA TYR A 89 -7.69 -10.51 -7.58
C TYR A 89 -6.25 -10.97 -7.34
N VAL A 90 -6.06 -12.17 -6.83
CA VAL A 90 -4.72 -12.75 -6.58
C VAL A 90 -3.98 -13.07 -7.89
N MET A 91 -4.72 -13.44 -8.93
CA MET A 91 -4.16 -13.77 -10.25
C MET A 91 -4.10 -12.54 -11.18
N CYS A 92 -4.25 -11.32 -10.66
CA CYS A 92 -4.16 -10.13 -11.49
C CYS A 92 -2.72 -9.95 -12.02
N ASP A 93 -2.63 -9.36 -13.21
CA ASP A 93 -1.36 -9.14 -13.91
C ASP A 93 -0.32 -8.43 -13.04
N TYR A 94 -0.75 -7.47 -12.22
CA TYR A 94 0.15 -6.76 -11.32
C TYR A 94 0.87 -7.70 -10.33
N ILE A 95 0.14 -8.61 -9.67
CA ILE A 95 0.75 -9.56 -8.72
C ILE A 95 1.67 -10.51 -9.45
N LEU A 96 1.26 -10.99 -10.64
CA LEU A 96 2.07 -11.93 -11.43
C LEU A 96 3.34 -11.27 -11.99
N ALA A 97 3.24 -10.03 -12.48
CA ALA A 97 4.38 -9.31 -13.05
C ALA A 97 5.37 -8.80 -12.01
N TYR A 98 4.88 -8.36 -10.84
CA TYR A 98 5.70 -7.74 -9.79
C TYR A 98 5.87 -8.60 -8.53
N GLN A 99 5.68 -9.91 -8.63
CA GLN A 99 5.77 -10.85 -7.52
C GLN A 99 7.11 -10.80 -6.76
N TYR A 100 8.21 -10.45 -7.41
CA TYR A 100 9.52 -10.28 -6.78
C TYR A 100 9.62 -9.01 -5.92
N ASN A 101 8.71 -8.03 -6.12
CA ASN A 101 8.60 -6.83 -5.30
C ASN A 101 7.57 -7.03 -4.17
N PHE A 102 7.77 -8.07 -3.35
CA PHE A 102 6.85 -8.42 -2.26
C PHE A 102 6.66 -7.30 -1.22
N ILE A 103 7.52 -6.29 -1.19
CA ILE A 103 7.38 -5.10 -0.34
C ILE A 103 6.09 -4.30 -0.62
N TRP A 104 5.49 -4.43 -1.82
CA TRP A 104 4.26 -3.74 -2.19
C TRP A 104 3.00 -4.57 -1.97
N LEU A 105 3.14 -5.91 -1.83
CA LEU A 105 2.00 -6.83 -1.70
C LEU A 105 1.19 -6.59 -0.43
N ILE A 106 1.82 -6.09 0.63
CA ILE A 106 1.10 -5.75 1.86
C ILE A 106 0.02 -4.69 1.63
N ASN A 107 0.28 -3.68 0.80
CA ASN A 107 -0.70 -2.65 0.50
C ASN A 107 -1.82 -3.17 -0.39
N LEU A 108 -1.53 -4.11 -1.29
CA LEU A 108 -2.57 -4.84 -2.02
C LEU A 108 -3.42 -5.69 -1.07
N MET A 109 -2.82 -6.32 -0.07
CA MET A 109 -3.56 -7.05 0.96
C MET A 109 -4.47 -6.13 1.79
N LEU A 110 -4.03 -4.91 2.08
CA LEU A 110 -4.79 -3.94 2.88
C LEU A 110 -5.86 -3.19 2.06
N ALA A 111 -5.67 -3.02 0.75
CA ALA A 111 -6.59 -2.26 -0.10
C ALA A 111 -8.06 -2.73 -0.03
N PRO A 112 -8.40 -4.03 -0.11
CA PRO A 112 -9.78 -4.48 0.06
C PRO A 112 -10.38 -4.11 1.42
N LEU A 113 -9.56 -4.10 2.49
CA LEU A 113 -10.01 -3.73 3.83
C LEU A 113 -10.25 -2.22 3.95
N VAL A 114 -9.44 -1.40 3.30
CA VAL A 114 -9.66 0.06 3.21
C VAL A 114 -11.00 0.34 2.54
N LEU A 115 -11.29 -0.31 1.41
CA LEU A 115 -12.55 -0.13 0.68
C LEU A 115 -13.76 -0.60 1.52
N LEU A 116 -13.69 -1.76 2.14
CA LEU A 116 -14.74 -2.24 3.03
C LEU A 116 -14.92 -1.34 4.25
N GLY A 117 -13.82 -0.79 4.75
CA GLY A 117 -13.83 0.19 5.84
C GLY A 117 -14.60 1.47 5.48
N ILE A 118 -14.50 1.94 4.23
CA ILE A 118 -15.29 3.07 3.73
C ILE A 118 -16.79 2.74 3.79
N GLU A 119 -17.21 1.56 3.34
CA GLU A 119 -18.60 1.13 3.42
C GLU A 119 -19.10 1.07 4.87
N TYR A 120 -18.31 0.47 5.78
CA TYR A 120 -18.69 0.37 7.19
C TYR A 120 -18.76 1.71 7.89
N MET A 121 -17.86 2.63 7.55
CA MET A 121 -17.87 3.99 8.07
C MET A 121 -19.15 4.73 7.66
N VAL A 122 -19.58 4.58 6.42
CA VAL A 122 -20.75 5.27 5.90
C VAL A 122 -22.05 4.61 6.39
N ASP A 123 -22.16 3.28 6.29
CA ASP A 123 -23.39 2.54 6.57
C ASP A 123 -23.64 2.31 8.06
N ARG A 124 -22.56 1.92 8.77
CA ARG A 124 -22.64 1.46 10.16
C ARG A 124 -22.09 2.46 11.16
N ARG A 125 -21.51 3.56 10.70
CA ARG A 125 -20.75 4.53 11.52
C ARG A 125 -19.59 3.87 12.28
N ASP A 126 -19.03 2.79 11.75
CA ASP A 126 -17.87 2.11 12.32
C ASP A 126 -16.60 2.52 11.53
N TYR A 127 -15.78 3.33 12.18
CA TYR A 127 -14.57 3.91 11.60
C TYR A 127 -13.34 3.01 11.78
N ARG A 128 -13.43 1.96 12.60
CA ARG A 128 -12.28 1.19 13.07
C ARG A 128 -11.55 0.51 11.92
N LEU A 129 -12.29 -0.21 11.07
CA LEU A 129 -11.71 -0.93 9.96
C LEU A 129 -11.00 0.02 8.98
N TYR A 130 -11.66 1.11 8.62
CA TYR A 130 -11.08 2.12 7.73
C TYR A 130 -9.84 2.75 8.32
N PHE A 131 -9.91 3.23 9.56
CA PHE A 131 -8.80 3.88 10.24
C PHE A 131 -7.58 2.95 10.36
N VAL A 132 -7.77 1.74 10.86
CA VAL A 132 -6.66 0.80 11.07
C VAL A 132 -6.04 0.35 9.76
N SER A 133 -6.86 -0.02 8.76
CA SER A 133 -6.34 -0.45 7.47
C SER A 133 -5.62 0.67 6.72
N LEU A 134 -6.16 1.90 6.74
CA LEU A 134 -5.50 3.06 6.13
C LEU A 134 -4.20 3.42 6.86
N LEU A 135 -4.20 3.44 8.19
CA LEU A 135 -3.01 3.71 8.99
C LEU A 135 -1.89 2.70 8.70
N LEU A 136 -2.22 1.41 8.67
CA LEU A 136 -1.26 0.36 8.32
C LEU A 136 -0.74 0.54 6.88
N THR A 137 -1.61 0.86 5.93
CA THR A 137 -1.24 1.14 4.54
C THR A 137 -0.21 2.27 4.45
N LEU A 138 -0.44 3.38 5.19
CA LEU A 138 0.46 4.54 5.20
C LEU A 138 1.82 4.25 5.84
N ILE A 139 1.86 3.44 6.90
CA ILE A 139 3.08 3.14 7.65
C ILE A 139 3.93 2.08 6.92
N THR A 140 3.31 1.06 6.34
CA THR A 140 4.03 -0.10 5.80
C THR A 140 4.75 0.19 4.49
N ASN A 141 4.16 0.98 3.62
CA ASN A 141 4.82 1.47 2.41
C ASN A 141 4.13 2.75 1.92
N PHE A 142 4.71 3.90 2.28
CA PHE A 142 4.16 5.21 1.96
C PHE A 142 4.04 5.47 0.45
N TYR A 143 4.92 4.91 -0.36
CA TYR A 143 4.90 5.08 -1.81
C TYR A 143 3.67 4.39 -2.43
N PHE A 144 3.43 3.13 -2.07
CA PHE A 144 2.28 2.40 -2.61
C PHE A 144 0.94 2.84 -1.98
N ALA A 145 0.99 3.35 -0.75
CA ALA A 145 -0.18 3.91 -0.06
C ALA A 145 -0.84 5.05 -0.85
N TRP A 146 -0.06 5.81 -1.61
CA TRP A 146 -0.58 6.88 -2.46
C TRP A 146 -1.61 6.36 -3.48
N TYR A 147 -1.31 5.24 -4.15
CA TYR A 147 -2.25 4.61 -5.09
C TYR A 147 -3.52 4.12 -4.40
N VAL A 148 -3.38 3.52 -3.22
CA VAL A 148 -4.54 3.08 -2.42
C VAL A 148 -5.40 4.27 -1.99
N CYS A 149 -4.80 5.39 -1.61
CA CYS A 149 -5.54 6.62 -1.27
C CYS A 149 -6.32 7.18 -2.46
N ILE A 150 -5.72 7.26 -3.65
CA ILE A 150 -6.40 7.70 -4.87
C ILE A 150 -7.59 6.79 -5.16
N PHE A 151 -7.37 5.47 -5.11
CA PHE A 151 -8.43 4.51 -5.37
C PHE A 151 -9.55 4.57 -4.31
N ALA A 152 -9.21 4.80 -3.04
CA ALA A 152 -10.18 5.01 -1.97
C ALA A 152 -11.07 6.22 -2.20
N VAL A 153 -10.51 7.33 -2.72
CA VAL A 153 -11.30 8.53 -3.09
C VAL A 153 -12.27 8.22 -4.23
N ILE A 154 -11.78 7.58 -5.30
CA ILE A 154 -12.62 7.19 -6.44
C ILE A 154 -13.74 6.26 -5.98
N TYR A 155 -13.42 5.25 -5.20
CA TYR A 155 -14.39 4.31 -4.64
C TYR A 155 -15.41 5.00 -3.72
N PHE A 156 -14.97 5.94 -2.88
CA PHE A 156 -15.87 6.70 -2.02
C PHE A 156 -16.89 7.51 -2.85
N ILE A 157 -16.44 8.17 -3.90
CA ILE A 157 -17.31 8.98 -4.78
C ILE A 157 -18.32 8.07 -5.48
N ASP A 158 -17.86 6.98 -6.11
CA ASP A 158 -18.72 6.02 -6.82
C ASP A 158 -19.82 5.45 -5.92
N GLN A 159 -19.47 5.09 -4.68
CA GLN A 159 -20.38 4.41 -3.76
C GLN A 159 -21.35 5.34 -3.00
N ASN A 160 -21.13 6.63 -2.98
CA ASN A 160 -21.86 7.53 -2.06
C ASN A 160 -22.48 8.75 -2.73
N TYR A 161 -22.50 8.82 -4.05
CA TYR A 161 -23.10 9.93 -4.79
C TYR A 161 -24.62 9.80 -4.91
N ASP A 162 -25.33 9.96 -3.77
CA ASP A 162 -26.80 9.84 -3.69
C ASP A 162 -27.53 11.19 -3.59
N GLY A 163 -26.81 12.30 -3.82
CA GLY A 163 -27.34 13.66 -3.70
C GLY A 163 -26.45 14.58 -2.88
N ALA A 164 -26.38 15.86 -3.26
CA ALA A 164 -25.35 16.78 -2.80
C ALA A 164 -25.27 16.94 -1.27
N LYS A 165 -26.40 17.09 -0.56
CA LYS A 165 -26.38 17.37 0.89
C LYS A 165 -25.88 16.19 1.72
N ASP A 166 -26.30 14.97 1.41
CA ASP A 166 -25.89 13.78 2.13
C ASP A 166 -24.47 13.34 1.73
N PHE A 167 -24.11 13.57 0.48
CA PHE A 167 -22.74 13.37 0.02
C PHE A 167 -21.74 14.22 0.81
N PHE A 168 -21.99 15.51 1.02
CA PHE A 168 -21.07 16.38 1.77
C PHE A 168 -20.90 15.96 3.23
N LYS A 169 -21.96 15.46 3.88
CA LYS A 169 -21.86 14.94 5.25
C LYS A 169 -21.00 13.66 5.30
N LYS A 170 -21.17 12.75 4.33
CA LYS A 170 -20.36 11.54 4.21
C LYS A 170 -18.90 11.87 3.88
N LEU A 171 -18.70 12.83 2.96
CA LEU A 171 -17.38 13.32 2.56
C LEU A 171 -16.60 13.91 3.75
N LEU A 172 -17.25 14.75 4.56
CA LEU A 172 -16.60 15.32 5.74
C LEU A 172 -16.10 14.23 6.69
N LYS A 173 -16.90 13.19 6.93
CA LYS A 173 -16.50 12.04 7.76
C LYS A 173 -15.32 11.29 7.16
N PHE A 174 -15.34 11.04 5.85
CA PHE A 174 -14.27 10.38 5.13
C PHE A 174 -12.97 11.19 5.23
N VAL A 175 -13.01 12.49 4.96
CA VAL A 175 -11.86 13.38 5.04
C VAL A 175 -11.33 13.45 6.48
N CYS A 176 -12.19 13.64 7.48
CA CYS A 176 -11.76 13.68 8.88
C CYS A 176 -11.06 12.39 9.31
N ALA A 177 -11.62 11.22 8.98
CA ALA A 177 -11.02 9.94 9.31
C ALA A 177 -9.67 9.73 8.60
N SER A 178 -9.58 10.14 7.33
CA SER A 178 -8.34 10.09 6.55
C SER A 178 -7.26 11.01 7.11
N VAL A 179 -7.62 12.24 7.48
CA VAL A 179 -6.70 13.20 8.09
C VAL A 179 -6.18 12.68 9.44
N VAL A 180 -7.05 12.13 10.28
CA VAL A 180 -6.62 11.55 11.57
C VAL A 180 -5.66 10.37 11.34
N ALA A 181 -5.93 9.49 10.38
CA ALA A 181 -5.02 8.40 10.04
C ALA A 181 -3.67 8.91 9.52
N ALA A 182 -3.67 9.95 8.66
CA ALA A 182 -2.46 10.57 8.14
C ALA A 182 -1.65 11.29 9.24
N LEU A 183 -2.32 11.96 10.19
CA LEU A 183 -1.66 12.58 11.34
C LEU A 183 -1.01 11.52 12.26
N CYS A 184 -1.67 10.39 12.51
CA CYS A 184 -1.07 9.28 13.24
C CYS A 184 0.13 8.68 12.49
N ALA A 185 0.09 8.64 11.16
CA ALA A 185 1.20 8.19 10.32
C ALA A 185 2.28 9.25 10.10
N ALA A 186 2.10 10.50 10.56
CA ALA A 186 3.00 11.62 10.28
C ALA A 186 4.43 11.37 10.77
N VAL A 187 4.61 10.59 11.83
CA VAL A 187 5.94 10.16 12.33
C VAL A 187 6.75 9.44 11.24
N VAL A 188 6.09 8.74 10.33
CA VAL A 188 6.71 8.08 9.18
C VAL A 188 6.70 8.97 7.95
N LEU A 189 5.54 9.56 7.64
CA LEU A 189 5.34 10.30 6.39
C LEU A 189 6.19 11.58 6.30
N VAL A 190 6.30 12.33 7.39
CA VAL A 190 7.03 13.62 7.37
C VAL A 190 8.53 13.43 7.11
N PRO A 191 9.26 12.56 7.85
CA PRO A 191 10.67 12.34 7.56
C PRO A 191 10.91 11.74 6.16
N CYS A 192 10.05 10.83 5.71
CA CYS A 192 10.15 10.27 4.36
C CYS A 192 9.95 11.34 3.28
N TYR A 193 8.99 12.23 3.45
CA TYR A 193 8.75 13.35 2.54
C TYR A 193 9.93 14.32 2.50
N LEU A 194 10.46 14.69 3.67
CA LEU A 194 11.65 15.57 3.77
C LEU A 194 12.87 14.92 3.10
N SER A 195 13.05 13.61 3.27
CA SER A 195 14.12 12.87 2.59
C SER A 195 13.98 12.91 1.07
N ILE A 196 12.76 12.83 0.54
CA ILE A 196 12.51 12.94 -0.91
C ILE A 196 12.81 14.36 -1.40
N LEU A 197 12.39 15.39 -0.66
CA LEU A 197 12.64 16.79 -1.03
C LEU A 197 14.14 17.15 -1.02
N ASN A 198 14.90 16.58 -0.09
CA ASN A 198 16.33 16.83 0.05
C ASN A 198 17.20 16.02 -0.91
N ARG A 199 16.57 15.14 -1.74
CA ARG A 199 17.29 14.48 -2.83
C ARG A 199 17.46 15.48 -3.95
N ASP A 200 18.69 15.94 -4.16
CA ASP A 200 19.11 16.60 -5.41
C ASP A 200 19.05 15.57 -6.53
N VAL A 201 17.85 15.34 -7.03
CA VAL A 201 17.68 14.56 -8.27
C VAL A 201 18.10 15.52 -9.38
N ASP A 202 19.28 15.33 -9.92
CA ASP A 202 19.68 16.00 -11.14
C ASP A 202 18.75 15.55 -12.28
N THR A 203 17.68 16.33 -12.46
CA THR A 203 16.64 16.06 -13.47
C THR A 203 17.13 16.34 -14.89
N SER A 204 18.37 16.78 -15.06
CA SER A 204 18.97 17.03 -16.36
C SER A 204 18.99 15.78 -17.26
N TRP A 205 18.98 14.58 -16.65
CA TRP A 205 18.90 13.29 -17.34
C TRP A 205 17.49 12.93 -17.84
N TYR A 206 16.45 13.58 -17.31
CA TYR A 206 15.05 13.32 -17.65
C TYR A 206 14.43 14.39 -18.55
N THR A 207 15.24 15.09 -19.33
CA THR A 207 14.68 15.92 -20.40
C THR A 207 13.99 15.00 -21.42
N LEU A 208 12.80 15.40 -21.87
CA LEU A 208 11.97 14.66 -22.84
C LEU A 208 12.73 14.16 -24.08
N ASN A 209 13.90 14.75 -24.38
CA ASN A 209 14.81 14.31 -25.42
C ASN A 209 15.47 12.95 -25.16
N SER A 210 15.62 12.52 -23.90
CA SER A 210 16.18 11.18 -23.60
C SER A 210 15.16 10.05 -23.79
N PHE A 211 13.85 10.34 -23.79
CA PHE A 211 12.82 9.34 -24.09
C PHE A 211 12.57 9.14 -25.60
N GLY A 212 12.97 10.08 -26.44
CA GLY A 212 12.59 10.09 -27.86
C GLY A 212 13.56 9.39 -28.82
N TYR A 213 14.87 9.42 -28.61
CA TYR A 213 15.82 9.02 -29.67
C TYR A 213 17.05 8.22 -29.23
N GLY A 214 17.33 8.09 -27.93
CA GLY A 214 18.56 7.45 -27.45
C GLY A 214 18.52 5.92 -27.46
N TYR A 215 17.37 5.30 -27.37
CA TYR A 215 17.25 3.84 -27.24
C TYR A 215 17.06 3.12 -28.59
N PHE A 216 16.52 3.80 -29.59
CA PHE A 216 16.28 3.22 -30.93
C PHE A 216 17.23 3.70 -32.01
N GLY A 217 18.09 4.67 -31.72
CA GLY A 217 19.02 5.27 -32.70
C GLY A 217 20.31 4.49 -32.96
N ASN A 218 20.59 3.43 -32.17
CA ASN A 218 21.82 2.62 -32.33
C ASN A 218 21.57 1.19 -32.82
N ILE A 219 20.44 0.93 -33.45
CA ILE A 219 20.18 -0.33 -34.17
C ILE A 219 20.09 0.01 -35.65
N GLY A 220 21.25 0.30 -36.25
CA GLY A 220 21.45 0.54 -37.64
C GLY A 220 22.88 0.25 -38.01
#